data_196635ca466f9f4dff04aa92a12f837f
#
_entry.id   196635ca466f9f4dff04aa92a12f837f
#
_cell.length_a   1.000
_cell.length_b   1.000
_cell.length_c   1.000
_cell.angle_alpha   90.00
_cell.angle_beta   90.00
_cell.angle_gamma   90.00
#
_symmetry.space_group_name_H-M   'P 1'
#
loop_
_entity.id
_entity.type
_entity.pdbx_description
1 polymer ?
#
loop_
_entity_poly.entity_id
_entity_poly.type
_entity_poly.pdbx_seq_one_letter_code
_entity_poly.pdbx_strand_id
1 'polypeptide(L)'
;LDGELVIVGDSGLEFDLLSNRIRPRSEAGGWKIASLAEATPAQYVAFDCLQVDGVDISKCPFSERRAALEAIDLPAGMHLTPITADVSVARDWFSLFEGAGLDGVVCKPGDAPYTPGKRTMLKVKHVRTADVVVAGWRPYKTPAPDGSAMVGALLLGLFDEAGVLHNVGAAGAFSRDMRIALAKELAAIEVGPDDPHPWKWHAEEGQRVPGMQSRWSGKKDMGFRPLQPILVAEVKYDHMQGDRFRHVAAFVRWRPDREPSSCTYEQLDKPVRFDVDAVLAGEVR
;
A
#
# COMPACT_ATOMS: atom_id res chain seq x y z
N LEU A 1 12.22 22.09 -5.03
CA LEU A 1 10.86 21.67 -4.76
C LEU A 1 10.85 20.35 -3.99
N ASP A 2 9.79 20.12 -3.20
CA ASP A 2 9.45 18.83 -2.61
C ASP A 2 8.11 18.36 -3.22
N GLY A 3 8.05 17.10 -3.63
CA GLY A 3 6.91 16.58 -4.40
C GLY A 3 7.00 15.09 -4.64
N GLU A 4 6.06 14.55 -5.41
CA GLU A 4 6.00 13.15 -5.77
C GLU A 4 5.95 12.96 -7.28
N LEU A 5 6.70 11.97 -7.77
CA LEU A 5 6.56 11.49 -9.14
C LEU A 5 5.39 10.53 -9.23
N VAL A 6 4.49 10.76 -10.17
CA VAL A 6 3.31 9.94 -10.40
C VAL A 6 3.21 9.51 -11.86
N ILE A 7 2.49 8.43 -12.11
CA ILE A 7 2.04 8.04 -13.45
C ILE A 7 0.53 7.91 -13.41
N VAL A 8 -0.15 8.62 -14.30
CA VAL A 8 -1.58 8.46 -14.53
C VAL A 8 -1.79 7.29 -15.47
N GLY A 9 -2.58 6.33 -15.04
CA GLY A 9 -2.99 5.17 -15.83
C GLY A 9 -4.50 5.09 -15.92
N ASP A 10 -5.01 4.01 -16.48
CA ASP A 10 -6.45 3.83 -16.73
C ASP A 10 -7.30 3.80 -15.45
N SER A 11 -6.71 3.41 -14.31
CA SER A 11 -7.38 3.29 -13.02
C SER A 11 -7.08 4.44 -12.05
N GLY A 12 -6.41 5.50 -12.47
CA GLY A 12 -5.94 6.60 -11.63
C GLY A 12 -4.42 6.59 -11.48
N LEU A 13 -3.89 6.93 -10.29
CA LEU A 13 -2.46 6.91 -10.04
C LEU A 13 -1.92 5.48 -9.93
N GLU A 14 -0.98 5.10 -10.81
CA GLU A 14 -0.44 3.75 -10.89
C GLU A 14 1.03 3.67 -10.47
N PHE A 15 1.26 3.37 -9.21
CA PHE A 15 2.60 3.22 -8.63
C PHE A 15 3.41 2.08 -9.26
N ASP A 16 2.78 0.99 -9.70
CA ASP A 16 3.47 -0.14 -10.32
C ASP A 16 4.16 0.25 -11.64
N LEU A 17 3.54 1.11 -12.43
CA LEU A 17 4.15 1.65 -13.65
C LEU A 17 5.40 2.47 -13.32
N LEU A 18 5.34 3.31 -12.28
CA LEU A 18 6.48 4.08 -11.81
C LEU A 18 7.58 3.16 -11.25
N SER A 19 7.21 2.19 -10.41
CA SER A 19 8.15 1.27 -9.76
C SER A 19 8.92 0.41 -10.76
N ASN A 20 8.39 0.21 -11.97
CA ASN A 20 9.08 -0.46 -13.08
C ASN A 20 10.33 0.28 -13.54
N ARG A 21 10.43 1.59 -13.29
CA ARG A 21 11.56 2.44 -13.67
C ARG A 21 12.53 2.68 -12.54
N ILE A 22 12.11 2.54 -11.27
CA ILE A 22 12.96 2.72 -10.09
C ILE A 22 13.81 1.46 -9.91
N ARG A 23 14.85 1.32 -10.74
CA ARG A 23 15.83 0.22 -10.69
C ARG A 23 17.24 0.76 -10.86
N PRO A 24 18.26 0.07 -10.29
CA PRO A 24 19.65 0.36 -10.63
C PRO A 24 19.86 0.32 -12.14
N ARG A 25 20.58 1.31 -12.68
CA ARG A 25 20.88 1.37 -14.13
C ARG A 25 21.52 0.11 -14.68
N SER A 26 22.29 -0.61 -13.86
CA SER A 26 22.91 -1.91 -14.18
C SER A 26 21.92 -3.04 -14.47
N GLU A 27 20.70 -2.96 -13.92
CA GLU A 27 19.69 -4.02 -14.06
C GLU A 27 18.65 -3.74 -15.15
N ALA A 28 18.45 -2.47 -15.51
CA ALA A 28 17.32 -2.08 -16.36
C ALA A 28 17.69 -1.83 -17.83
N GLY A 29 18.95 -1.68 -18.19
CA GLY A 29 19.36 -1.22 -19.54
C GLY A 29 18.77 0.17 -19.85
N GLY A 30 19.59 1.15 -20.21
CA GLY A 30 19.14 2.54 -20.42
C GLY A 30 18.02 2.69 -21.46
N TRP A 31 18.02 1.85 -22.52
CA TRP A 31 16.99 1.82 -23.57
C TRP A 31 15.59 1.45 -23.03
N LYS A 32 15.51 0.51 -22.09
CA LYS A 32 14.24 0.08 -21.51
C LYS A 32 13.60 1.17 -20.65
N ILE A 33 14.41 1.93 -19.90
CA ILE A 33 13.92 3.07 -19.13
C ILE A 33 13.40 4.16 -20.06
N ALA A 34 14.10 4.47 -21.14
CA ALA A 34 13.68 5.44 -22.15
C ALA A 34 12.34 5.05 -22.79
N SER A 35 12.22 3.80 -23.25
CA SER A 35 10.98 3.27 -23.85
C SER A 35 9.79 3.33 -22.87
N LEU A 36 10.01 2.98 -21.59
CA LEU A 36 8.96 3.08 -20.57
C LEU A 36 8.60 4.55 -20.25
N ALA A 37 9.57 5.48 -20.30
CA ALA A 37 9.32 6.89 -20.10
C ALA A 37 8.49 7.51 -21.22
N GLU A 38 8.67 7.04 -22.42
CA GLU A 38 7.87 7.45 -23.59
C GLU A 38 6.47 6.85 -23.57
N ALA A 39 6.34 5.56 -23.27
CA ALA A 39 5.06 4.85 -23.24
C ALA A 39 4.13 5.31 -22.10
N THR A 40 4.69 5.63 -20.93
CA THR A 40 3.95 6.05 -19.73
C THR A 40 4.67 7.22 -19.06
N PRO A 41 4.53 8.48 -19.58
CA PRO A 41 5.20 9.65 -19.04
C PRO A 41 4.92 9.84 -17.54
N ALA A 42 5.95 10.11 -16.76
CA ALA A 42 5.77 10.48 -15.36
C ALA A 42 5.51 11.97 -15.25
N GLN A 43 4.63 12.33 -14.31
CA GLN A 43 4.33 13.70 -13.93
C GLN A 43 4.89 13.97 -12.53
N TYR A 44 5.12 15.23 -12.19
CA TYR A 44 5.60 15.64 -10.87
C TYR A 44 4.57 16.51 -10.17
N VAL A 45 4.15 16.11 -8.98
CA VAL A 45 3.18 16.84 -8.17
C VAL A 45 3.91 17.52 -7.02
N ALA A 46 4.08 18.84 -7.09
CA ALA A 46 4.75 19.64 -6.09
C ALA A 46 3.82 20.00 -4.94
N PHE A 47 4.30 19.88 -3.70
CA PHE A 47 3.54 20.21 -2.50
C PHE A 47 4.30 21.07 -1.49
N ASP A 48 5.59 21.35 -1.71
CA ASP A 48 6.38 22.27 -0.88
C ASP A 48 7.54 22.88 -1.69
N CYS A 49 8.02 24.06 -1.24
CA CYS A 49 9.16 24.75 -1.81
C CYS A 49 10.23 24.96 -0.75
N LEU A 50 11.43 24.45 -0.98
CA LEU A 50 12.52 24.50 -0.01
C LEU A 50 13.59 25.55 -0.36
N GLN A 51 13.65 25.93 -1.65
CA GLN A 51 14.63 26.91 -2.14
C GLN A 51 14.07 27.67 -3.34
N VAL A 52 14.27 28.96 -3.38
CA VAL A 52 13.92 29.85 -4.51
C VAL A 52 15.14 30.71 -4.83
N ASP A 53 15.54 30.77 -6.10
CA ASP A 53 16.66 31.58 -6.61
C ASP A 53 17.98 31.43 -5.80
N GLY A 54 18.22 30.18 -5.37
CA GLY A 54 19.42 29.86 -4.57
C GLY A 54 19.28 30.14 -3.07
N VAL A 55 18.18 30.76 -2.63
CA VAL A 55 17.91 31.05 -1.21
C VAL A 55 17.14 29.92 -0.56
N ASP A 56 17.67 29.32 0.51
CA ASP A 56 17.02 28.31 1.33
C ASP A 56 15.90 28.96 2.17
N ILE A 57 14.65 28.55 1.90
CA ILE A 57 13.45 28.99 2.61
C ILE A 57 12.85 27.86 3.50
N SER A 58 13.56 26.75 3.69
CA SER A 58 13.07 25.60 4.47
C SER A 58 12.70 25.96 5.92
N LYS A 59 13.30 27.03 6.47
CA LYS A 59 13.01 27.53 7.83
C LYS A 59 11.82 28.50 7.90
N CYS A 60 11.35 28.99 6.76
CA CYS A 60 10.16 29.84 6.71
C CYS A 60 8.89 29.03 7.07
N PRO A 61 7.81 29.72 7.50
CA PRO A 61 6.49 29.13 7.66
C PRO A 61 6.01 28.40 6.40
N PHE A 62 5.22 27.34 6.56
CA PHE A 62 4.66 26.61 5.40
C PHE A 62 3.85 27.55 4.47
N SER A 63 3.09 28.48 5.04
CA SER A 63 2.31 29.47 4.27
C SER A 63 3.17 30.29 3.31
N GLU A 64 4.37 30.73 3.75
CA GLU A 64 5.30 31.46 2.90
C GLU A 64 5.94 30.58 1.82
N ARG A 65 6.34 29.35 2.18
CA ARG A 65 6.89 28.39 1.24
C ARG A 65 5.86 27.98 0.18
N ARG A 66 4.59 27.86 0.58
CA ARG A 66 3.48 27.58 -0.34
C ARG A 66 3.22 28.73 -1.28
N ALA A 67 3.20 29.97 -0.80
CA ALA A 67 3.07 31.15 -1.65
C ALA A 67 4.23 31.25 -2.67
N ALA A 68 5.47 30.93 -2.22
CA ALA A 68 6.62 30.88 -3.12
C ALA A 68 6.45 29.79 -4.20
N LEU A 69 5.93 28.62 -3.84
CA LEU A 69 5.63 27.54 -4.78
C LEU A 69 4.57 27.93 -5.83
N GLU A 70 3.52 28.61 -5.40
CA GLU A 70 2.42 29.06 -6.27
C GLU A 70 2.85 30.17 -7.24
N ALA A 71 3.93 30.90 -6.91
CA ALA A 71 4.50 31.93 -7.78
C ALA A 71 5.41 31.36 -8.90
N ILE A 72 5.74 30.07 -8.85
CA ILE A 72 6.59 29.42 -9.86
C ILE A 72 5.73 29.05 -11.08
N ASP A 73 6.16 29.49 -12.28
CA ASP A 73 5.60 29.02 -13.54
C ASP A 73 6.09 27.58 -13.79
N LEU A 74 5.23 26.59 -13.50
CA LEU A 74 5.56 25.18 -13.60
C LEU A 74 5.48 24.72 -15.07
N PRO A 75 6.50 24.01 -15.59
CA PRO A 75 6.45 23.46 -16.93
C PRO A 75 5.41 22.34 -17.06
N ALA A 76 5.05 22.00 -18.30
CA ALA A 76 4.13 20.91 -18.61
C ALA A 76 4.58 19.59 -17.94
N GLY A 77 3.61 18.87 -17.36
CA GLY A 77 3.87 17.64 -16.59
C GLY A 77 4.26 17.87 -15.13
N MET A 78 4.28 19.13 -14.69
CA MET A 78 4.38 19.49 -13.27
C MET A 78 3.09 20.15 -12.79
N HIS A 79 2.63 19.75 -11.62
CA HIS A 79 1.36 20.18 -11.03
C HIS A 79 1.55 20.62 -9.58
N LEU A 80 0.64 21.46 -9.10
CA LEU A 80 0.53 21.79 -7.68
C LEU A 80 -0.51 20.88 -7.02
N THR A 81 -0.24 20.38 -5.83
CA THR A 81 -1.30 19.78 -5.02
C THR A 81 -2.34 20.83 -4.69
N PRO A 82 -3.65 20.50 -4.73
CA PRO A 82 -4.69 21.38 -4.18
C PRO A 82 -4.42 21.64 -2.69
N ILE A 83 -4.78 22.82 -2.22
CA ILE A 83 -4.68 23.23 -0.83
C ILE A 83 -5.95 23.96 -0.40
N THR A 84 -6.38 23.73 0.84
CA THR A 84 -7.50 24.44 1.45
C THR A 84 -7.27 24.62 2.95
N ALA A 85 -7.79 25.69 3.51
CA ALA A 85 -7.92 25.87 4.96
C ALA A 85 -9.34 25.54 5.45
N ASP A 86 -10.27 25.26 4.54
CA ASP A 86 -11.64 24.89 4.85
C ASP A 86 -11.74 23.37 5.10
N VAL A 87 -12.19 23.01 6.31
CA VAL A 87 -12.35 21.62 6.73
C VAL A 87 -13.43 20.89 5.92
N SER A 88 -14.47 21.58 5.45
CA SER A 88 -15.53 20.96 4.64
C SER A 88 -14.99 20.55 3.29
N VAL A 89 -14.28 21.43 2.61
CA VAL A 89 -13.59 21.15 1.34
C VAL A 89 -12.59 20.01 1.50
N ALA A 90 -11.79 20.00 2.59
CA ALA A 90 -10.83 18.92 2.86
C ALA A 90 -11.51 17.56 3.09
N ARG A 91 -12.72 17.53 3.69
CA ARG A 91 -13.53 16.31 3.84
C ARG A 91 -14.08 15.82 2.51
N ASP A 92 -14.53 16.72 1.65
CA ASP A 92 -15.00 16.37 0.31
C ASP A 92 -13.85 15.78 -0.52
N TRP A 93 -12.68 16.40 -0.52
CA TRP A 93 -11.48 15.85 -1.14
C TRP A 93 -11.08 14.50 -0.58
N PHE A 94 -11.13 14.34 0.74
CA PHE A 94 -10.85 13.05 1.38
C PHE A 94 -11.74 11.94 0.82
N SER A 95 -13.03 12.21 0.61
CA SER A 95 -13.98 11.22 0.11
C SER A 95 -13.88 10.98 -1.40
N LEU A 96 -13.66 12.05 -2.18
CA LEU A 96 -13.70 12.00 -3.65
C LEU A 96 -12.37 11.51 -4.26
N PHE A 97 -11.24 12.02 -3.76
CA PHE A 97 -9.95 11.79 -4.39
C PHE A 97 -9.40 10.38 -4.19
N GLU A 98 -9.98 9.60 -3.30
CA GLU A 98 -9.68 8.19 -3.19
C GLU A 98 -9.96 7.46 -4.51
N GLY A 99 -11.04 7.82 -5.20
CA GLY A 99 -11.38 7.29 -6.51
C GLY A 99 -10.40 7.64 -7.64
N ALA A 100 -9.52 8.63 -7.41
CA ALA A 100 -8.41 8.98 -8.28
C ALA A 100 -7.08 8.28 -7.89
N GLY A 101 -7.10 7.43 -6.86
CA GLY A 101 -5.92 6.71 -6.37
C GLY A 101 -5.08 7.47 -5.33
N LEU A 102 -5.63 8.54 -4.74
CA LEU A 102 -4.95 9.27 -3.66
C LEU A 102 -5.23 8.63 -2.29
N ASP A 103 -4.19 8.60 -1.44
CA ASP A 103 -4.22 7.93 -0.13
C ASP A 103 -5.05 8.66 0.95
N GLY A 104 -5.36 9.95 0.74
CA GLY A 104 -6.00 10.81 1.73
C GLY A 104 -5.45 12.24 1.72
N VAL A 105 -5.55 12.93 2.84
CA VAL A 105 -5.12 14.34 2.98
C VAL A 105 -3.98 14.49 3.98
N VAL A 106 -3.12 15.50 3.76
CA VAL A 106 -2.01 15.85 4.66
C VAL A 106 -2.28 17.23 5.25
N CYS A 107 -2.50 17.28 6.57
CA CYS A 107 -2.65 18.54 7.29
C CYS A 107 -1.28 19.07 7.70
N LYS A 108 -0.93 20.27 7.26
CA LYS A 108 0.32 20.95 7.59
C LYS A 108 0.00 22.22 8.39
N PRO A 109 0.62 22.44 9.57
CA PRO A 109 0.49 23.74 10.26
C PRO A 109 1.07 24.84 9.38
N GLY A 110 0.31 25.95 9.20
CA GLY A 110 0.70 27.03 8.31
C GLY A 110 1.96 27.79 8.74
N ASP A 111 2.25 27.82 10.04
CA ASP A 111 3.41 28.47 10.68
C ASP A 111 4.63 27.56 10.84
N ALA A 112 4.51 26.26 10.52
CA ALA A 112 5.58 25.30 10.75
C ALA A 112 6.70 25.39 9.70
N PRO A 113 7.99 25.33 10.13
CA PRO A 113 9.10 25.15 9.21
C PRO A 113 9.12 23.72 8.64
N TYR A 114 9.86 23.54 7.55
CA TYR A 114 10.16 22.20 7.04
C TYR A 114 11.13 21.48 7.98
N THR A 115 10.75 20.32 8.48
CA THR A 115 11.49 19.60 9.53
C THR A 115 11.75 18.15 9.11
N PRO A 116 12.84 17.88 8.37
CA PRO A 116 13.15 16.54 7.89
C PRO A 116 13.24 15.51 9.02
N GLY A 117 12.67 14.33 8.80
CA GLY A 117 12.72 13.21 9.75
C GLY A 117 11.84 13.35 10.99
N LYS A 118 11.09 14.45 11.15
CA LYS A 118 10.14 14.64 12.25
C LYS A 118 8.70 14.58 11.75
N ARG A 119 7.82 14.02 12.57
CA ARG A 119 6.37 13.93 12.29
C ARG A 119 5.68 15.22 12.75
N THR A 120 5.84 16.29 11.99
CA THR A 120 5.22 17.61 12.25
C THR A 120 3.92 17.81 11.48
N MET A 121 3.58 16.89 10.59
CA MET A 121 2.36 16.88 9.77
C MET A 121 1.47 15.71 10.13
N LEU A 122 0.16 15.86 9.95
CA LEU A 122 -0.82 14.80 10.17
C LEU A 122 -1.33 14.28 8.81
N LYS A 123 -1.06 13.01 8.51
CA LYS A 123 -1.63 12.32 7.36
C LYS A 123 -2.90 11.59 7.77
N VAL A 124 -4.03 11.99 7.20
CA VAL A 124 -5.33 11.34 7.37
C VAL A 124 -5.56 10.44 6.17
N LYS A 125 -5.68 9.13 6.43
CA LYS A 125 -5.86 8.09 5.41
C LYS A 125 -7.16 7.34 5.61
N HIS A 126 -7.71 6.79 4.53
CA HIS A 126 -8.75 5.78 4.63
C HIS A 126 -8.21 4.53 5.34
N VAL A 127 -9.02 4.00 6.22
CA VAL A 127 -8.75 2.72 6.90
C VAL A 127 -10.00 1.87 6.77
N ARG A 128 -9.85 0.74 6.13
CA ARG A 128 -10.90 -0.25 5.93
C ARG A 128 -10.62 -1.50 6.71
N THR A 129 -11.65 -2.28 6.94
CA THR A 129 -11.51 -3.64 7.47
C THR A 129 -12.02 -4.65 6.46
N ALA A 130 -11.43 -5.84 6.51
CA ALA A 130 -11.90 -6.99 5.76
C ALA A 130 -11.77 -8.25 6.62
N ASP A 131 -12.69 -9.18 6.42
CA ASP A 131 -12.60 -10.53 6.97
C ASP A 131 -11.88 -11.41 5.94
N VAL A 132 -10.76 -11.98 6.32
CA VAL A 132 -9.88 -12.73 5.42
C VAL A 132 -9.58 -14.12 5.97
N VAL A 133 -9.43 -15.08 5.08
CA VAL A 133 -8.97 -16.42 5.45
C VAL A 133 -7.49 -16.40 5.76
N VAL A 134 -7.08 -16.99 6.87
CA VAL A 134 -5.68 -17.21 7.18
C VAL A 134 -5.30 -18.63 6.76
N ALA A 135 -4.60 -18.75 5.63
CA ALA A 135 -4.27 -20.04 5.04
C ALA A 135 -2.76 -20.36 5.06
N GLY A 136 -1.97 -19.56 5.77
CA GLY A 136 -0.55 -19.84 5.98
C GLY A 136 0.12 -18.78 6.83
N TRP A 137 1.38 -19.03 7.18
CA TRP A 137 2.20 -18.04 7.87
C TRP A 137 3.67 -18.17 7.51
N ARG A 138 4.41 -17.08 7.67
CA ARG A 138 5.87 -17.06 7.52
C ARG A 138 6.53 -16.96 8.87
N PRO A 139 7.60 -17.73 9.10
CA PRO A 139 8.39 -17.60 10.31
C PRO A 139 9.03 -16.23 10.44
N TYR A 140 9.13 -15.74 11.66
CA TYR A 140 9.94 -14.57 11.97
C TYR A 140 11.44 -14.96 11.88
N LYS A 141 12.26 -14.02 11.42
CA LYS A 141 13.69 -14.28 11.16
C LYS A 141 14.48 -14.75 12.40
N THR A 142 14.03 -14.39 13.60
CA THR A 142 14.67 -14.74 14.85
C THR A 142 13.73 -15.67 15.62
N PRO A 143 14.17 -16.85 16.07
CA PRO A 143 13.35 -17.74 16.87
C PRO A 143 13.07 -17.19 18.28
N ALA A 144 12.16 -17.83 19.00
CA ALA A 144 11.92 -17.59 20.42
C ALA A 144 13.14 -18.04 21.28
N PRO A 145 13.22 -17.65 22.56
CA PRO A 145 14.35 -18.02 23.43
C PRO A 145 14.56 -19.53 23.61
N ASP A 146 13.47 -20.31 23.49
CA ASP A 146 13.45 -21.76 23.54
C ASP A 146 13.78 -22.43 22.20
N GLY A 147 14.12 -21.64 21.17
CA GLY A 147 14.42 -22.11 19.81
C GLY A 147 13.17 -22.36 18.96
N SER A 148 11.96 -22.20 19.48
CA SER A 148 10.73 -22.40 18.73
C SER A 148 10.51 -21.29 17.69
N ALA A 149 9.79 -21.62 16.60
CA ALA A 149 9.45 -20.66 15.58
C ALA A 149 8.42 -19.64 16.10
N MET A 150 8.56 -18.38 15.67
CA MET A 150 7.61 -17.30 15.92
C MET A 150 6.95 -16.86 14.62
N VAL A 151 5.69 -16.44 14.67
CA VAL A 151 4.99 -15.92 13.48
C VAL A 151 5.59 -14.58 13.05
N GLY A 152 6.10 -14.53 11.83
CA GLY A 152 6.55 -13.30 11.16
C GLY A 152 5.40 -12.51 10.54
N ALA A 153 4.58 -13.23 9.76
CA ALA A 153 3.39 -12.71 9.11
C ALA A 153 2.38 -13.83 8.88
N LEU A 154 1.09 -13.52 9.02
CA LEU A 154 -0.02 -14.34 8.55
C LEU A 154 -0.24 -14.09 7.06
N LEU A 155 -0.52 -15.12 6.29
CA LEU A 155 -0.84 -15.03 4.87
C LEU A 155 -2.35 -15.08 4.69
N LEU A 156 -2.87 -14.10 3.98
CA LEU A 156 -4.27 -13.76 3.91
C LEU A 156 -4.85 -14.14 2.55
N GLY A 157 -6.06 -14.66 2.56
CA GLY A 157 -6.78 -15.09 1.36
C GLY A 157 -8.19 -14.54 1.27
N LEU A 158 -8.66 -14.33 0.04
CA LEU A 158 -10.05 -14.10 -0.32
C LEU A 158 -10.45 -15.03 -1.45
N PHE A 159 -11.70 -15.46 -1.43
CA PHE A 159 -12.28 -16.26 -2.50
C PHE A 159 -12.79 -15.37 -3.62
N ASP A 160 -12.57 -15.79 -4.86
CA ASP A 160 -13.23 -15.23 -6.03
C ASP A 160 -14.63 -15.85 -6.25
N GLU A 161 -15.30 -15.40 -7.32
CA GLU A 161 -16.63 -15.90 -7.71
C GLU A 161 -16.63 -17.38 -8.09
N ALA A 162 -15.49 -17.93 -8.50
CA ALA A 162 -15.32 -19.36 -8.82
C ALA A 162 -15.01 -20.21 -7.59
N GLY A 163 -14.85 -19.60 -6.41
CA GLY A 163 -14.50 -20.30 -5.18
C GLY A 163 -13.01 -20.59 -5.05
N VAL A 164 -12.16 -19.95 -5.83
CA VAL A 164 -10.70 -20.09 -5.75
C VAL A 164 -10.15 -19.15 -4.69
N LEU A 165 -9.33 -19.67 -3.79
CA LEU A 165 -8.69 -18.87 -2.73
C LEU A 165 -7.41 -18.20 -3.23
N HIS A 166 -7.44 -16.89 -3.41
CA HIS A 166 -6.29 -16.07 -3.81
C HIS A 166 -5.55 -15.50 -2.60
N ASN A 167 -4.23 -15.49 -2.64
CA ASN A 167 -3.44 -14.75 -1.66
C ASN A 167 -3.54 -13.24 -1.92
N VAL A 168 -4.16 -12.51 -0.98
CA VAL A 168 -4.37 -11.05 -1.09
C VAL A 168 -3.34 -10.24 -0.33
N GLY A 169 -2.43 -10.88 0.39
CA GLY A 169 -1.39 -10.19 1.14
C GLY A 169 -1.01 -10.88 2.43
N ALA A 170 -0.53 -10.09 3.37
CA ALA A 170 -0.11 -10.59 4.67
C ALA A 170 -0.49 -9.61 5.79
N ALA A 171 -0.73 -10.13 7.00
CA ALA A 171 -0.79 -9.34 8.24
C ALA A 171 0.49 -9.52 9.06
N GLY A 172 0.96 -8.44 9.66
CA GLY A 172 2.21 -8.42 10.41
C GLY A 172 2.19 -7.42 11.55
N ALA A 173 3.38 -6.92 11.92
CA ALA A 173 3.60 -5.96 13.01
C ALA A 173 3.17 -6.48 14.40
N PHE A 174 3.27 -7.79 14.63
CA PHE A 174 2.97 -8.41 15.92
C PHE A 174 4.02 -8.11 16.97
N SER A 175 3.59 -7.95 18.23
CA SER A 175 4.51 -7.97 19.38
C SER A 175 5.19 -9.34 19.50
N ARG A 176 6.30 -9.43 20.23
CA ARG A 176 7.00 -10.69 20.44
C ARG A 176 6.10 -11.76 21.07
N ASP A 177 5.36 -11.38 22.12
CA ASP A 177 4.48 -12.31 22.82
C ASP A 177 3.36 -12.83 21.92
N MET A 178 2.78 -11.95 21.10
CA MET A 178 1.76 -12.34 20.12
C MET A 178 2.33 -13.28 19.05
N ARG A 179 3.58 -13.08 18.59
CA ARG A 179 4.24 -13.99 17.64
C ARG A 179 4.39 -15.41 18.19
N ILE A 180 4.71 -15.52 19.47
CA ILE A 180 4.85 -16.81 20.16
C ILE A 180 3.47 -17.45 20.35
N ALA A 181 2.48 -16.67 20.81
CA ALA A 181 1.13 -17.16 21.03
C ALA A 181 0.49 -17.68 19.73
N LEU A 182 0.58 -16.89 18.65
CA LEU A 182 0.09 -17.29 17.33
C LEU A 182 0.77 -18.57 16.82
N ALA A 183 2.09 -18.73 17.00
CA ALA A 183 2.78 -19.94 16.56
C ALA A 183 2.26 -21.20 17.27
N LYS A 184 1.97 -21.10 18.55
CA LYS A 184 1.38 -22.21 19.34
C LYS A 184 -0.06 -22.51 18.90
N GLU A 185 -0.86 -21.47 18.69
CA GLU A 185 -2.26 -21.61 18.26
C GLU A 185 -2.35 -22.26 16.87
N LEU A 186 -1.52 -21.83 15.93
CA LEU A 186 -1.55 -22.27 14.55
C LEU A 186 -0.96 -23.68 14.34
N ALA A 187 -0.14 -24.18 15.26
CA ALA A 187 0.52 -25.48 15.14
C ALA A 187 -0.47 -26.64 14.97
N ALA A 188 -1.66 -26.55 15.57
CA ALA A 188 -2.68 -27.60 15.51
C ALA A 188 -3.34 -27.75 14.11
N ILE A 189 -3.23 -26.74 13.27
CA ILE A 189 -3.84 -26.68 11.94
C ILE A 189 -2.80 -26.54 10.81
N GLU A 190 -1.53 -26.74 11.11
CA GLU A 190 -0.48 -26.80 10.06
C GLU A 190 -0.74 -28.01 9.14
N VAL A 191 -0.62 -27.75 7.85
CA VAL A 191 -0.79 -28.75 6.80
C VAL A 191 0.53 -29.42 6.51
N GLY A 192 0.57 -30.74 6.51
CA GLY A 192 1.76 -31.53 6.21
C GLY A 192 2.29 -31.32 4.78
N PRO A 193 3.49 -31.80 4.48
CA PRO A 193 4.10 -31.60 3.16
C PRO A 193 3.30 -32.25 2.03
N ASP A 194 2.64 -33.35 2.28
CA ASP A 194 1.90 -34.15 1.28
C ASP A 194 0.38 -33.91 1.31
N ASP A 195 -0.11 -33.12 2.27
CA ASP A 195 -1.53 -32.84 2.39
C ASP A 195 -2.00 -31.78 1.37
N PRO A 196 -3.24 -31.88 0.87
CA PRO A 196 -3.79 -30.92 -0.07
C PRO A 196 -3.93 -29.53 0.56
N HIS A 197 -3.59 -28.51 -0.20
CA HIS A 197 -3.71 -27.11 0.24
C HIS A 197 -3.91 -26.21 -0.98
N PRO A 198 -4.81 -25.20 -0.93
CA PRO A 198 -5.17 -24.36 -2.08
C PRO A 198 -3.98 -23.59 -2.68
N TRP A 199 -2.93 -23.33 -1.91
CA TRP A 199 -1.73 -22.62 -2.37
C TRP A 199 -0.52 -23.52 -2.59
N LYS A 200 -0.68 -24.82 -2.61
CA LYS A 200 0.34 -25.82 -2.91
C LYS A 200 -0.02 -26.58 -4.20
N TRP A 201 1.00 -27.07 -4.87
CA TRP A 201 1.01 -28.13 -5.90
C TRP A 201 0.15 -27.90 -7.17
N HIS A 202 -1.02 -27.27 -7.06
CA HIS A 202 -1.97 -27.12 -8.15
C HIS A 202 -2.60 -25.73 -8.09
N ALA A 203 -1.75 -24.67 -8.18
CA ALA A 203 -2.29 -23.35 -8.40
C ALA A 203 -3.05 -23.35 -9.73
N GLU A 204 -4.31 -22.97 -9.71
CA GLU A 204 -5.10 -22.81 -10.93
C GLU A 204 -4.50 -21.69 -11.79
N GLU A 205 -4.71 -21.76 -13.10
CA GLU A 205 -4.25 -20.72 -14.00
C GLU A 205 -4.85 -19.37 -13.56
N GLY A 206 -4.00 -18.37 -13.32
CA GLY A 206 -4.42 -17.08 -12.81
C GLY A 206 -4.55 -17.00 -11.28
N GLN A 207 -4.46 -18.10 -10.54
CA GLN A 207 -4.49 -18.06 -9.08
C GLN A 207 -3.26 -17.38 -8.51
N ARG A 208 -3.49 -16.41 -7.62
CA ARG A 208 -2.42 -15.79 -6.85
C ARG A 208 -2.08 -16.62 -5.62
N VAL A 209 -0.84 -17.09 -5.53
CA VAL A 209 -0.33 -17.87 -4.39
C VAL A 209 0.82 -17.15 -3.68
N PRO A 210 1.10 -17.46 -2.39
CA PRO A 210 2.27 -16.95 -1.70
C PRO A 210 3.57 -17.44 -2.36
N GLY A 211 4.61 -16.62 -2.35
CA GLY A 211 5.92 -17.02 -2.90
C GLY A 211 6.21 -16.48 -4.28
N MET A 212 5.27 -15.85 -4.96
CA MET A 212 5.60 -15.05 -6.14
C MET A 212 6.53 -13.91 -5.72
N GLN A 213 7.76 -13.94 -6.22
CA GLN A 213 8.76 -12.92 -5.92
C GLN A 213 8.25 -11.55 -6.36
N SER A 214 8.08 -10.64 -5.40
CA SER A 214 7.94 -9.22 -5.71
C SER A 214 9.33 -8.61 -5.86
N ARG A 215 9.43 -7.49 -6.58
CA ARG A 215 10.70 -6.73 -6.72
C ARG A 215 11.31 -6.32 -5.39
N TRP A 216 10.50 -6.20 -4.36
CA TRP A 216 10.90 -5.80 -3.01
C TRP A 216 11.33 -6.98 -2.13
N SER A 217 11.07 -8.22 -2.56
CA SER A 217 11.44 -9.40 -1.79
C SER A 217 12.93 -9.75 -1.91
N GLY A 218 13.61 -9.30 -2.98
CA GLY A 218 15.04 -9.60 -3.20
C GLY A 218 15.35 -11.09 -3.12
N LYS A 219 16.39 -11.44 -2.37
CA LYS A 219 16.81 -12.84 -2.09
C LYS A 219 16.14 -13.42 -0.82
N LYS A 220 15.05 -12.82 -0.34
CA LYS A 220 14.36 -13.35 0.85
C LYS A 220 13.76 -14.72 0.56
N ASP A 221 13.91 -15.62 1.51
CA ASP A 221 13.14 -16.86 1.50
C ASP A 221 11.64 -16.51 1.60
N MET A 222 10.90 -16.87 0.57
CA MET A 222 9.47 -16.63 0.46
C MET A 222 8.66 -17.86 0.88
N GLY A 223 9.31 -18.88 1.41
CA GLY A 223 8.67 -20.06 1.96
C GLY A 223 7.67 -19.69 3.06
N PHE A 224 6.68 -20.54 3.22
CA PHE A 224 5.65 -20.37 4.23
C PHE A 224 5.21 -21.74 4.77
N ARG A 225 4.62 -21.74 5.96
CA ARG A 225 3.96 -22.89 6.54
C ARG A 225 2.47 -22.81 6.21
N PRO A 226 1.94 -23.78 5.44
CA PRO A 226 0.54 -23.79 5.08
C PRO A 226 -0.32 -24.18 6.29
N LEU A 227 -1.51 -23.60 6.35
CA LEU A 227 -2.54 -23.87 7.35
C LEU A 227 -3.81 -24.37 6.69
N GLN A 228 -4.55 -25.24 7.36
CA GLN A 228 -5.93 -25.50 6.97
C GLN A 228 -6.69 -24.16 6.88
N PRO A 229 -7.36 -23.84 5.77
CA PRO A 229 -7.99 -22.53 5.55
C PRO A 229 -9.33 -22.41 6.29
N ILE A 230 -9.31 -22.62 7.60
CA ILE A 230 -10.49 -22.67 8.48
C ILE A 230 -10.57 -21.48 9.43
N LEU A 231 -9.51 -20.68 9.54
CA LEU A 231 -9.51 -19.48 10.40
C LEU A 231 -9.80 -18.23 9.59
N VAL A 232 -10.67 -17.39 10.13
CA VAL A 232 -10.95 -16.05 9.61
C VAL A 232 -10.42 -15.01 10.56
N ALA A 233 -9.78 -13.99 10.00
CA ALA A 233 -9.29 -12.82 10.74
C ALA A 233 -9.89 -11.54 10.18
N GLU A 234 -10.28 -10.62 11.05
CA GLU A 234 -10.52 -9.23 10.68
C GLU A 234 -9.17 -8.51 10.61
N VAL A 235 -8.93 -7.82 9.50
CA VAL A 235 -7.70 -7.05 9.29
C VAL A 235 -8.03 -5.62 8.87
N LYS A 236 -7.17 -4.67 9.25
CA LYS A 236 -7.20 -3.29 8.72
C LYS A 236 -6.26 -3.20 7.53
N TYR A 237 -6.74 -2.62 6.44
CA TYR A 237 -5.94 -2.32 5.25
C TYR A 237 -6.19 -0.88 4.78
N ASP A 238 -5.28 -0.33 4.01
CA ASP A 238 -5.42 1.02 3.44
C ASP A 238 -6.18 0.99 2.11
N HIS A 239 -5.66 0.32 1.09
CA HIS A 239 -6.36 0.13 -0.17
C HIS A 239 -5.86 -1.10 -0.94
N MET A 240 -6.62 -1.47 -1.95
CA MET A 240 -6.25 -2.54 -2.87
C MET A 240 -5.33 -2.02 -3.97
N GLN A 241 -4.43 -2.86 -4.42
CA GLN A 241 -3.65 -2.68 -5.62
C GLN A 241 -3.92 -3.87 -6.55
N GLY A 242 -4.80 -3.65 -7.52
CA GLY A 242 -5.40 -4.76 -8.25
C GLY A 242 -6.18 -5.66 -7.29
N ASP A 243 -5.82 -6.93 -7.26
CA ASP A 243 -6.44 -7.99 -6.48
C ASP A 243 -5.78 -8.27 -5.12
N ARG A 244 -4.89 -7.39 -4.64
CA ARG A 244 -4.16 -7.55 -3.38
C ARG A 244 -4.14 -6.28 -2.54
N PHE A 245 -3.91 -6.44 -1.24
CA PHE A 245 -3.56 -5.31 -0.37
C PHE A 245 -2.22 -4.70 -0.80
N ARG A 246 -2.18 -3.40 -0.95
CA ARG A 246 -0.95 -2.68 -1.33
C ARG A 246 0.13 -2.83 -0.26
N HIS A 247 -0.25 -2.75 1.00
CA HIS A 247 0.66 -2.86 2.13
C HIS A 247 0.31 -4.03 3.04
N VAL A 248 1.21 -4.35 3.97
CA VAL A 248 0.95 -5.33 5.02
C VAL A 248 -0.21 -4.84 5.87
N ALA A 249 -1.24 -5.67 5.99
CA ALA A 249 -2.43 -5.38 6.78
C ALA A 249 -2.14 -5.49 8.29
N ALA A 250 -2.94 -4.82 9.09
CA ALA A 250 -2.87 -4.94 10.54
C ALA A 250 -3.94 -5.91 11.04
N PHE A 251 -3.53 -6.96 11.75
CA PHE A 251 -4.43 -7.89 12.40
C PHE A 251 -5.24 -7.17 13.48
N VAL A 252 -6.56 -7.39 13.52
CA VAL A 252 -7.46 -6.83 14.51
C VAL A 252 -7.87 -7.92 15.50
N ARG A 253 -8.50 -8.99 15.03
CA ARG A 253 -8.99 -10.10 15.85
C ARG A 253 -9.32 -11.31 14.99
N TRP A 254 -9.47 -12.45 15.63
CA TRP A 254 -10.09 -13.63 15.01
C TRP A 254 -11.61 -13.43 14.87
N ARG A 255 -12.17 -14.05 13.85
CA ARG A 255 -13.60 -14.04 13.53
C ARG A 255 -14.16 -15.48 13.51
N PRO A 256 -14.30 -16.12 14.69
CA PRO A 256 -14.86 -17.47 14.78
C PRO A 256 -16.34 -17.55 14.38
N ASP A 257 -16.98 -16.39 14.28
CA ASP A 257 -18.38 -16.21 13.85
C ASP A 257 -18.52 -16.15 12.30
N ARG A 258 -17.42 -16.21 11.55
CA ARG A 258 -17.44 -16.11 10.07
C ARG A 258 -16.98 -17.39 9.44
N GLU A 259 -17.76 -17.87 8.45
CA GLU A 259 -17.37 -18.99 7.60
C GLU A 259 -16.27 -18.55 6.61
N PRO A 260 -15.19 -19.32 6.44
CA PRO A 260 -14.10 -18.99 5.51
C PRO A 260 -14.60 -18.73 4.08
N SER A 261 -15.54 -19.51 3.57
CA SER A 261 -16.12 -19.35 2.23
C SER A 261 -16.86 -18.03 2.01
N SER A 262 -17.25 -17.34 3.10
CA SER A 262 -17.89 -16.02 3.04
C SER A 262 -16.88 -14.86 2.88
N CYS A 263 -15.59 -15.17 2.96
CA CYS A 263 -14.52 -14.16 2.80
C CYS A 263 -14.20 -13.99 1.33
N THR A 264 -15.01 -13.20 0.63
CA THR A 264 -14.89 -12.95 -0.81
C THR A 264 -14.42 -11.51 -1.09
N TYR A 265 -14.04 -11.24 -2.34
CA TYR A 265 -13.71 -9.89 -2.80
C TYR A 265 -14.89 -8.92 -2.79
N GLU A 266 -16.13 -9.41 -2.78
CA GLU A 266 -17.33 -8.58 -2.78
C GLU A 266 -17.46 -7.69 -1.55
N GLN A 267 -16.91 -8.13 -0.41
CA GLN A 267 -16.93 -7.35 0.83
C GLN A 267 -16.04 -6.09 0.79
N LEU A 268 -15.14 -6.01 -0.19
CA LEU A 268 -14.16 -4.92 -0.27
C LEU A 268 -14.82 -3.66 -0.81
N ASP A 269 -14.65 -2.55 -0.11
CA ASP A 269 -15.07 -1.25 -0.61
C ASP A 269 -14.34 -0.90 -1.90
N LYS A 270 -15.09 -0.58 -2.93
CA LYS A 270 -14.57 -0.07 -4.20
C LYS A 270 -14.81 1.44 -4.23
N PRO A 271 -13.77 2.27 -4.19
CA PRO A 271 -13.94 3.71 -4.34
C PRO A 271 -14.64 4.04 -5.65
N VAL A 272 -15.55 5.02 -5.62
CA VAL A 272 -16.15 5.54 -6.84
C VAL A 272 -15.04 6.21 -7.66
N ARG A 273 -14.89 5.79 -8.92
CA ARG A 273 -13.86 6.32 -9.81
C ARG A 273 -13.99 7.84 -9.93
N PHE A 274 -12.86 8.53 -9.75
CA PHE A 274 -12.74 9.98 -9.89
C PHE A 274 -11.65 10.33 -10.90
N ASP A 275 -11.81 11.45 -11.60
CA ASP A 275 -10.86 11.88 -12.63
C ASP A 275 -9.60 12.47 -11.97
N VAL A 276 -8.48 11.77 -12.13
CA VAL A 276 -7.19 12.21 -11.59
C VAL A 276 -6.65 13.43 -12.33
N ASP A 277 -6.94 13.58 -13.62
CA ASP A 277 -6.47 14.72 -14.41
C ASP A 277 -7.16 16.01 -13.94
N ALA A 278 -8.43 15.95 -13.58
CA ALA A 278 -9.15 17.08 -12.97
C ALA A 278 -8.53 17.50 -11.62
N VAL A 279 -8.07 16.52 -10.81
CA VAL A 279 -7.37 16.81 -9.56
C VAL A 279 -6.02 17.49 -9.82
N LEU A 280 -5.25 16.97 -10.78
CA LEU A 280 -3.93 17.51 -11.14
C LEU A 280 -4.03 18.89 -11.80
N ALA A 281 -5.10 19.15 -12.57
CA ALA A 281 -5.38 20.46 -13.15
C ALA A 281 -5.85 21.50 -12.11
N GLY A 282 -6.18 21.08 -10.89
CA GLY A 282 -6.72 21.97 -9.85
C GLY A 282 -8.16 22.42 -10.12
N GLU A 283 -8.90 21.72 -10.99
CA GLU A 283 -10.26 22.04 -11.39
C GLU A 283 -11.30 21.66 -10.32
N VAL A 284 -10.89 21.01 -9.26
CA VAL A 284 -11.75 20.52 -8.17
C VAL A 284 -11.74 21.55 -7.04
N ARG A 285 -12.84 22.26 -6.90
CA ARG A 285 -13.08 23.23 -5.82
C ARG A 285 -13.97 22.66 -4.73
#